data_121db6f7e4eddc069657052b64b24ddc
#
_entry.id   121db6f7e4eddc069657052b64b24ddc
#
_cell.length_a   1.000
_cell.length_b   1.000
_cell.length_c   1.000
_cell.angle_alpha   90.00
_cell.angle_beta   90.00
_cell.angle_gamma   90.00
#
_symmetry.space_group_name_H-M   'P 1'
#
loop_
_entity.id
_entity.type
_entity.pdbx_description
1 polymer ?
#
loop_
_entity_poly.entity_id
_entity_poly.type
_entity_poly.pdbx_seq_one_letter_code
_entity_poly.pdbx_strand_id
1 'polypeptide(L)'
;MATIEHRAILEAPPERVFALLERVEDFVDYSDLIERIEPLGEGRYRWHVHAVRMDWTFEVEITERRAPEALAWESRSGVRNRGRYRLTPVPEGTEVALTLEYEIQSRLVEKAVKRAVTPLVNRVSQQILDRVAARL
;
A
#
# COMPACT_ATOMS: atom_id res chain seq x y z
N MET A 1 12.26 12.34 -1.44
CA MET A 1 11.20 11.34 -1.31
C MET A 1 11.59 10.05 -2.01
N ALA A 2 11.43 8.92 -1.34
CA ALA A 2 11.66 7.63 -1.98
C ALA A 2 10.43 7.22 -2.80
N THR A 3 10.65 6.64 -3.97
CA THR A 3 9.58 6.18 -4.86
C THR A 3 9.75 4.70 -5.13
N ILE A 4 8.66 3.96 -4.99
CA ILE A 4 8.60 2.53 -5.29
C ILE A 4 7.54 2.30 -6.35
N GLU A 5 7.87 1.51 -7.35
CA GLU A 5 6.96 1.14 -8.42
C GLU A 5 6.95 -0.37 -8.59
N HIS A 6 5.75 -0.94 -8.71
CA HIS A 6 5.53 -2.34 -9.00
C HIS A 6 4.49 -2.51 -10.09
N ARG A 7 4.67 -3.53 -10.92
CA ARG A 7 3.67 -3.94 -11.90
C ARG A 7 3.48 -5.44 -11.81
N ALA A 8 2.23 -5.88 -11.93
CA ALA A 8 1.89 -7.29 -11.95
C ALA A 8 0.69 -7.52 -12.86
N ILE A 9 0.64 -8.65 -13.52
CA ILE A 9 -0.53 -9.09 -14.29
C ILE A 9 -1.24 -10.14 -13.46
N LEU A 10 -2.49 -9.85 -13.10
CA LEU A 10 -3.34 -10.74 -12.31
C LEU A 10 -4.41 -11.35 -13.21
N GLU A 11 -4.61 -12.67 -13.08
CA GLU A 11 -5.52 -13.43 -13.95
C GLU A 11 -6.97 -13.31 -13.50
N ALA A 12 -7.49 -12.07 -13.52
CA ALA A 12 -8.88 -11.78 -13.18
C ALA A 12 -9.27 -10.43 -13.80
N PRO A 13 -10.57 -10.18 -14.01
CA PRO A 13 -11.01 -8.89 -14.53
C PRO A 13 -10.78 -7.76 -13.52
N PRO A 14 -10.64 -6.51 -13.99
CA PRO A 14 -10.35 -5.36 -13.12
C PRO A 14 -11.33 -5.21 -11.95
N GLU A 15 -12.59 -5.51 -12.15
CA GLU A 15 -13.63 -5.40 -11.11
C GLU A 15 -13.34 -6.30 -9.90
N ARG A 16 -12.85 -7.52 -10.14
CA ARG A 16 -12.50 -8.45 -9.07
C ARG A 16 -11.23 -8.02 -8.35
N VAL A 17 -10.24 -7.56 -9.10
CA VAL A 17 -8.99 -7.07 -8.52
C VAL A 17 -9.25 -5.83 -7.68
N PHE A 18 -9.99 -4.87 -8.22
CA PHE A 18 -10.33 -3.64 -7.51
C PHE A 18 -11.11 -3.91 -6.22
N ALA A 19 -12.06 -4.85 -6.27
CA ALA A 19 -12.84 -5.22 -5.09
C ALA A 19 -11.98 -5.70 -3.93
N LEU A 20 -10.87 -6.38 -4.21
CA LEU A 20 -9.92 -6.78 -3.17
C LEU A 20 -9.07 -5.62 -2.68
N LEU A 21 -8.57 -4.78 -3.59
CA LEU A 21 -7.71 -3.64 -3.24
C LEU A 21 -8.45 -2.57 -2.42
N GLU A 22 -9.73 -2.35 -2.68
CA GLU A 22 -10.48 -1.34 -1.93
C GLU A 22 -10.80 -1.76 -0.50
N ARG A 23 -10.65 -3.05 -0.18
CA ARG A 23 -10.79 -3.57 1.18
C ARG A 23 -9.50 -3.34 1.96
N VAL A 24 -9.25 -2.09 2.31
CA VAL A 24 -8.00 -1.64 2.93
C VAL A 24 -7.67 -2.41 4.21
N GLU A 25 -8.67 -2.72 5.03
CA GLU A 25 -8.47 -3.46 6.28
C GLU A 25 -7.92 -4.87 6.07
N ASP A 26 -8.17 -5.48 4.91
CA ASP A 26 -7.67 -6.82 4.59
C ASP A 26 -6.15 -6.83 4.37
N PHE A 27 -5.52 -5.67 4.17
CA PHE A 27 -4.08 -5.58 3.95
C PHE A 27 -3.27 -6.11 5.14
N VAL A 28 -3.86 -6.13 6.31
CA VAL A 28 -3.29 -6.78 7.50
C VAL A 28 -2.94 -8.25 7.24
N ASP A 29 -3.72 -8.93 6.39
CA ASP A 29 -3.51 -10.33 6.04
C ASP A 29 -2.47 -10.52 4.94
N TYR A 30 -2.02 -9.45 4.30
CA TYR A 30 -1.12 -9.52 3.15
C TYR A 30 0.34 -9.39 3.53
N SER A 31 0.64 -8.85 4.71
CA SER A 31 2.00 -8.75 5.22
C SER A 31 2.04 -8.83 6.73
N ASP A 32 2.97 -9.62 7.26
CA ASP A 32 3.20 -9.76 8.69
C ASP A 32 3.83 -8.51 9.33
N LEU A 33 4.32 -7.58 8.53
CA LEU A 33 4.81 -6.30 9.03
C LEU A 33 3.66 -5.32 9.35
N ILE A 34 2.48 -5.53 8.80
CA ILE A 34 1.30 -4.73 9.09
C ILE A 34 0.58 -5.36 10.28
N GLU A 35 0.66 -4.72 11.45
CA GLU A 35 0.07 -5.26 12.67
C GLU A 35 -1.44 -5.02 12.75
N ARG A 36 -1.88 -3.82 12.40
CA ARG A 36 -3.26 -3.42 12.55
C ARG A 36 -3.61 -2.29 11.62
N ILE A 37 -4.84 -2.29 11.11
CA ILE A 37 -5.42 -1.19 10.35
C ILE A 37 -6.76 -0.85 10.99
N GLU A 38 -6.91 0.39 11.47
CA GLU A 38 -8.13 0.86 12.12
C GLU A 38 -8.92 1.76 11.17
N PRO A 39 -10.17 1.43 10.83
CA PRO A 39 -11.01 2.34 10.06
C PRO A 39 -11.40 3.53 10.95
N LEU A 40 -11.23 4.75 10.43
CA LEU A 40 -11.56 5.99 11.13
C LEU A 40 -12.84 6.64 10.59
N GLY A 41 -13.45 6.03 9.56
CA GLY A 41 -14.59 6.61 8.85
C GLY A 41 -14.15 7.53 7.71
N GLU A 42 -15.08 7.80 6.79
CA GLU A 42 -14.87 8.74 5.67
C GLU A 42 -13.65 8.43 4.79
N GLY A 43 -13.35 7.14 4.58
CA GLY A 43 -12.22 6.73 3.76
C GLY A 43 -10.86 6.93 4.42
N ARG A 44 -10.81 7.07 5.73
CA ARG A 44 -9.59 7.28 6.51
C ARG A 44 -9.27 6.03 7.31
N TYR A 45 -7.95 5.73 7.41
CA TYR A 45 -7.46 4.54 8.09
C TYR A 45 -6.17 4.86 8.86
N ARG A 46 -6.04 4.27 10.05
CA ARG A 46 -4.81 4.33 10.83
C ARG A 46 -4.08 3.00 10.71
N TRP A 47 -2.84 3.07 10.24
CA TRP A 47 -1.98 1.90 10.06
C TRP A 47 -0.95 1.81 11.17
N HIS A 48 -0.77 0.59 11.68
CA HIS A 48 0.28 0.25 12.64
C HIS A 48 1.19 -0.78 11.98
N VAL A 49 2.43 -0.41 11.76
CA VAL A 49 3.42 -1.24 11.09
C VAL A 49 4.62 -1.40 12.01
N HIS A 50 5.16 -2.61 12.12
CA HIS A 50 6.37 -2.88 12.88
C HIS A 50 7.49 -3.26 11.91
N ALA A 51 8.55 -2.49 11.87
CA ALA A 51 9.69 -2.73 10.98
C ALA A 51 10.94 -2.07 11.57
N VAL A 52 12.11 -2.69 11.32
CA VAL A 52 13.42 -2.20 11.80
C VAL A 52 13.41 -1.95 13.32
N ARG A 53 12.76 -2.87 14.07
CA ARG A 53 12.62 -2.81 15.53
C ARG A 53 11.90 -1.56 16.03
N MET A 54 11.08 -0.95 15.20
CA MET A 54 10.33 0.26 15.53
C MET A 54 8.87 0.09 15.14
N ASP A 55 8.01 0.78 15.89
CA ASP A 55 6.59 0.89 15.55
C ASP A 55 6.38 2.17 14.74
N TRP A 56 5.73 2.02 13.61
CA TRP A 56 5.39 3.12 12.71
C TRP A 56 3.88 3.25 12.66
N THR A 57 3.38 4.46 12.93
CA THR A 57 1.95 4.74 12.86
C THR A 57 1.72 5.90 11.90
N PHE A 58 0.73 5.74 11.04
CA PHE A 58 0.35 6.81 10.11
C PHE A 58 -1.11 6.69 9.76
N GLU A 59 -1.72 7.83 9.44
CA GLU A 59 -3.09 7.88 8.97
C GLU A 59 -3.10 8.24 7.49
N VAL A 60 -3.93 7.53 6.72
CA VAL A 60 -4.11 7.78 5.30
C VAL A 60 -5.58 8.04 4.99
N GLU A 61 -5.82 8.82 3.96
CA GLU A 61 -7.14 9.06 3.42
C GLU A 61 -7.17 8.62 1.96
N ILE A 62 -8.23 7.92 1.58
CA ILE A 62 -8.45 7.57 0.18
C ILE A 62 -8.82 8.87 -0.56
N THR A 63 -7.96 9.29 -1.48
CA THR A 63 -8.15 10.53 -2.24
C THR A 63 -8.78 10.31 -3.59
N GLU A 64 -8.70 9.08 -4.11
CA GLU A 64 -9.36 8.71 -5.37
C GLU A 64 -9.87 7.28 -5.27
N ARG A 65 -11.14 7.10 -5.59
CA ARG A 65 -11.75 5.77 -5.73
C ARG A 65 -12.56 5.78 -7.02
N ARG A 66 -11.92 5.37 -8.09
CA ARG A 66 -12.53 5.31 -9.42
C ARG A 66 -12.56 3.87 -9.89
N ALA A 67 -13.57 3.15 -9.47
CA ALA A 67 -13.71 1.74 -9.76
C ALA A 67 -14.01 1.50 -11.24
N PRO A 68 -13.41 0.50 -11.87
CA PRO A 68 -12.36 -0.38 -11.37
C PRO A 68 -10.94 0.06 -11.78
N GLU A 69 -10.71 1.32 -12.04
CA GLU A 69 -9.51 1.82 -12.71
C GLU A 69 -8.42 2.32 -11.77
N ALA A 70 -8.79 3.00 -10.68
CA ALA A 70 -7.79 3.65 -9.83
C ALA A 70 -8.23 3.76 -8.38
N LEU A 71 -7.26 3.56 -7.50
CA LEU A 71 -7.39 3.76 -6.06
C LEU A 71 -6.15 4.49 -5.59
N ALA A 72 -6.33 5.67 -4.98
CA ALA A 72 -5.21 6.46 -4.49
C ALA A 72 -5.43 6.90 -3.05
N TRP A 73 -4.34 7.13 -2.36
CA TRP A 73 -4.36 7.58 -0.96
C TRP A 73 -3.24 8.57 -0.68
N GLU A 74 -3.40 9.30 0.43
CA GLU A 74 -2.41 10.25 0.90
C GLU A 74 -2.41 10.29 2.42
N SER A 75 -1.24 10.36 3.03
CA SER A 75 -1.12 10.44 4.48
C SER A 75 -1.63 11.78 5.02
N ARG A 76 -2.24 11.72 6.20
CA ARG A 76 -2.72 12.89 6.94
C ARG A 76 -1.91 13.14 8.21
N SER A 77 -1.25 12.10 8.74
CA SER A 77 -0.35 12.24 9.89
C SER A 77 0.62 11.05 9.91
N GLY A 78 1.69 11.19 10.67
CA GLY A 78 2.73 10.16 10.82
C GLY A 78 3.67 10.13 9.62
N VAL A 79 4.09 8.93 9.23
CA VAL A 79 4.99 8.74 8.09
C VAL A 79 4.34 9.29 6.82
N ARG A 80 5.00 10.25 6.21
CA ARG A 80 4.50 10.88 4.99
C ARG A 80 4.55 9.90 3.83
N ASN A 81 3.38 9.63 3.23
CA ASN A 81 3.30 8.75 2.08
C ASN A 81 2.09 9.09 1.21
N ARG A 82 2.19 8.73 -0.05
CA ARG A 82 1.06 8.76 -0.97
C ARG A 82 1.27 7.68 -2.03
N GLY A 83 0.20 7.14 -2.52
CA GLY A 83 0.28 6.09 -3.51
C GLY A 83 -0.94 5.95 -4.37
N ARG A 84 -0.81 5.16 -5.41
CA ARG A 84 -1.89 4.88 -6.35
C ARG A 84 -1.73 3.49 -6.93
N TYR A 85 -2.83 2.76 -6.96
CA TYR A 85 -3.00 1.58 -7.79
C TYR A 85 -3.76 1.99 -9.05
N ARG A 86 -3.22 1.64 -10.19
CA ARG A 86 -3.89 1.80 -11.48
C ARG A 86 -4.10 0.42 -12.10
N LEU A 87 -5.32 0.15 -12.53
CA LEU A 87 -5.71 -1.13 -13.11
C LEU A 87 -6.06 -0.93 -14.57
N THR A 88 -5.40 -1.72 -15.44
CA THR A 88 -5.62 -1.67 -16.87
C THR A 88 -6.00 -3.07 -17.36
N PRO A 89 -7.14 -3.24 -18.07
CA PRO A 89 -7.48 -4.53 -18.65
C PRO A 89 -6.45 -4.92 -19.71
N VAL A 90 -6.02 -6.17 -19.66
CA VAL A 90 -5.11 -6.78 -20.65
C VAL A 90 -5.68 -8.14 -21.06
N PRO A 91 -5.20 -8.74 -22.15
CA PRO A 91 -5.74 -10.04 -22.59
C PRO A 91 -5.65 -11.14 -21.53
N GLU A 92 -4.63 -11.13 -20.69
CA GLU A 92 -4.42 -12.12 -19.62
C GLU A 92 -5.22 -11.84 -18.35
N GLY A 93 -5.86 -10.66 -18.25
CA GLY A 93 -6.61 -10.25 -17.05
C GLY A 93 -6.49 -8.76 -16.76
N THR A 94 -5.71 -8.41 -15.73
CA THR A 94 -5.53 -7.02 -15.31
C THR A 94 -4.06 -6.74 -15.01
N GLU A 95 -3.51 -5.68 -15.61
CA GLU A 95 -2.23 -5.14 -15.18
C GLU A 95 -2.48 -4.18 -14.03
N VAL A 96 -1.86 -4.43 -12.89
CA VAL A 96 -1.87 -3.55 -11.73
C VAL A 96 -0.55 -2.82 -11.65
N ALA A 97 -0.59 -1.50 -11.67
CA ALA A 97 0.58 -0.66 -11.48
C ALA A 97 0.46 0.09 -10.14
N LEU A 98 1.42 -0.12 -9.27
CA LEU A 98 1.53 0.59 -7.99
C LEU A 98 2.63 1.63 -8.11
N THR A 99 2.32 2.86 -7.70
CA THR A 99 3.31 3.90 -7.44
C THR A 99 3.14 4.34 -6.00
N LEU A 100 4.22 4.27 -5.23
CA LEU A 100 4.23 4.67 -3.83
C LEU A 100 5.40 5.59 -3.57
N GLU A 101 5.10 6.75 -2.98
CA GLU A 101 6.11 7.72 -2.54
C GLU A 101 6.02 7.84 -1.02
N TYR A 102 7.18 7.86 -0.34
CA TYR A 102 7.20 8.03 1.11
C TYR A 102 8.44 8.80 1.55
N GLU A 103 8.36 9.38 2.75
CA GLU A 103 9.44 10.13 3.35
C GLU A 103 9.40 10.03 4.87
N ILE A 104 10.55 9.72 5.46
CA ILE A 104 10.72 9.72 6.91
C ILE A 104 11.41 11.02 7.28
N GLN A 105 10.65 11.97 7.84
CA GLN A 105 11.11 13.32 8.15
C GLN A 105 11.71 13.47 9.53
N SER A 106 11.55 12.50 10.42
CA SER A 106 12.03 12.61 11.79
C SER A 106 13.56 12.69 11.87
N ARG A 107 14.07 13.72 12.52
CA ARG A 107 15.50 13.87 12.79
C ARG A 107 15.99 12.87 13.84
N LEU A 108 15.07 12.28 14.61
CA LEU A 108 15.38 11.29 15.61
C LEU A 108 15.65 9.91 15.02
N VAL A 109 15.29 9.71 13.75
CA VAL A 109 15.52 8.45 13.05
C VAL A 109 16.86 8.52 12.33
N GLU A 110 17.75 7.62 12.68
CA GLU A 110 19.09 7.53 12.09
C GLU A 110 19.02 7.21 10.58
N LYS A 111 20.02 7.68 9.83
CA LYS A 111 20.14 7.42 8.39
C LYS A 111 20.16 5.93 8.07
N ALA A 112 20.80 5.12 8.92
CA ALA A 112 20.87 3.67 8.74
C ALA A 112 19.47 3.04 8.78
N VAL A 113 18.60 3.51 9.70
CA VAL A 113 17.21 3.07 9.79
C VAL A 113 16.44 3.47 8.53
N LYS A 114 16.60 4.70 8.09
CA LYS A 114 15.94 5.19 6.86
C LYS A 114 16.33 4.35 5.63
N ARG A 115 17.59 3.94 5.54
CA ARG A 115 18.06 3.06 4.45
C ARG A 115 17.47 1.66 4.56
N ALA A 116 17.35 1.13 5.79
CA ALA A 116 16.82 -0.20 6.02
C ALA A 116 15.32 -0.32 5.71
N VAL A 117 14.58 0.80 5.76
CA VAL A 117 13.15 0.83 5.50
C VAL A 117 12.82 0.57 4.02
N THR A 118 13.60 1.12 3.10
CA THR A 118 13.31 1.03 1.66
C THR A 118 13.11 -0.43 1.16
N PRO A 119 14.02 -1.39 1.44
CA PRO A 119 13.75 -2.76 0.99
C PRO A 119 12.53 -3.40 1.67
N LEU A 120 12.18 -2.96 2.88
CA LEU A 120 10.99 -3.47 3.57
C LEU A 120 9.71 -2.94 2.96
N VAL A 121 9.66 -1.66 2.60
CA VAL A 121 8.51 -1.07 1.90
C VAL A 121 8.32 -1.77 0.55
N ASN A 122 9.40 -2.01 -0.16
CA ASN A 122 9.40 -2.74 -1.41
C ASN A 122 8.84 -4.16 -1.24
N ARG A 123 9.30 -4.87 -0.21
CA ARG A 123 8.85 -6.22 0.12
C ARG A 123 7.36 -6.26 0.48
N VAL A 124 6.89 -5.35 1.33
CA VAL A 124 5.47 -5.28 1.72
C VAL A 124 4.61 -5.03 0.50
N SER A 125 5.02 -4.10 -0.37
CA SER A 125 4.28 -3.78 -1.60
C SER A 125 4.16 -5.00 -2.51
N GLN A 126 5.24 -5.78 -2.66
CA GLN A 126 5.20 -7.01 -3.45
C GLN A 126 4.33 -8.09 -2.79
N GLN A 127 4.43 -8.24 -1.47
CA GLN A 127 3.60 -9.19 -0.72
C GLN A 127 2.11 -8.92 -0.89
N ILE A 128 1.71 -7.65 -0.90
CA ILE A 128 0.31 -7.27 -1.10
C ILE A 128 -0.17 -7.77 -2.47
N LEU A 129 0.58 -7.51 -3.53
CA LEU A 129 0.21 -7.96 -4.87
C LEU A 129 0.15 -9.49 -4.98
N ASP A 130 1.12 -10.18 -4.38
CA ASP A 130 1.17 -11.65 -4.38
C ASP A 130 -0.02 -12.25 -3.65
N ARG A 131 -0.39 -11.68 -2.52
CA ARG A 131 -1.53 -12.17 -1.71
C ARG A 131 -2.87 -11.85 -2.34
N VAL A 132 -2.99 -10.70 -2.98
CA VAL A 132 -4.20 -10.37 -3.77
C VAL A 132 -4.34 -11.39 -4.91
N ALA A 133 -3.26 -11.68 -5.62
CA ALA A 133 -3.26 -12.69 -6.67
C ALA A 133 -3.73 -14.06 -6.16
N ALA A 134 -3.31 -14.45 -4.96
CA ALA A 134 -3.67 -15.72 -4.35
C ALA A 134 -5.15 -15.81 -3.98
N ARG A 135 -5.86 -14.70 -3.85
CA ARG A 135 -7.29 -14.65 -3.55
C ARG A 135 -8.20 -14.65 -4.79
N LEU A 136 -7.61 -14.54 -5.96
CA LEU A 136 -8.35 -14.52 -7.24
C LEU A 136 -8.58 -15.97 -7.83
#